data_5d50212258ea8eb53dac5ce13717f218
#
_entry.id   5d50212258ea8eb53dac5ce13717f218
#
_cell.length_a   1.000
_cell.length_b   1.000
_cell.length_c   1.000
_cell.angle_alpha   90.00
_cell.angle_beta   90.00
_cell.angle_gamma   90.00
#
_symmetry.space_group_name_H-M   'P 1'
#
loop_
_entity.id
_entity.type
_entity.pdbx_description
1 polymer ?
#
loop_
_entity_poly.entity_id
_entity_poly.type
_entity_poly.pdbx_seq_one_letter_code
_entity_poly.pdbx_strand_id
1 'polypeptide(L)'
;PRALRLDKMSLAALHATLSAYLDAEFAAREIPTLAMLSASEDELHAKALRLQKLLADAGVSSQLVRTGDAVGGGSAPAQELTGWAVAIEPGRLSVDELEEKLRLRAKPIVARIHRRQYLLCVRTIREEDFAEIAAAAAEAIR
;
A
#
# COMPACT_ATOMS: atom_id res chain seq x y z
N PRO A 1 -22.67 -28.91 -16.70
CA PRO A 1 -21.28 -29.15 -16.38
C PRO A 1 -20.96 -28.76 -14.95
N ARG A 2 -20.56 -29.77 -14.12
CA ARG A 2 -20.21 -29.55 -12.70
C ARG A 2 -19.00 -28.66 -12.51
N ALA A 3 -18.08 -28.64 -13.48
CA ALA A 3 -16.86 -27.84 -13.45
C ALA A 3 -17.09 -26.31 -13.38
N LEU A 4 -18.27 -25.84 -13.74
CA LEU A 4 -18.64 -24.41 -13.70
C LEU A 4 -19.45 -24.04 -12.45
N ARG A 5 -19.67 -24.97 -11.52
CA ARG A 5 -20.36 -24.67 -10.26
C ARG A 5 -19.38 -24.02 -9.28
N LEU A 6 -19.73 -22.83 -8.81
CA LEU A 6 -19.08 -22.23 -7.66
C LEU A 6 -19.35 -23.10 -6.42
N ASP A 7 -18.32 -23.25 -5.58
CA ASP A 7 -18.46 -23.89 -4.28
C ASP A 7 -19.22 -22.99 -3.29
N LYS A 8 -19.69 -23.58 -2.20
CA LYS A 8 -20.51 -22.85 -1.21
C LYS A 8 -19.75 -21.72 -0.50
N MET A 9 -18.44 -21.87 -0.32
CA MET A 9 -17.62 -20.83 0.34
C MET A 9 -17.49 -19.61 -0.58
N SER A 10 -17.21 -19.83 -1.86
CA SER A 10 -17.15 -18.75 -2.85
C SER A 10 -18.49 -18.01 -2.98
N LEU A 11 -19.61 -18.74 -2.95
CA LEU A 11 -20.96 -18.15 -2.98
C LEU A 11 -21.23 -17.35 -1.70
N ALA A 12 -20.86 -17.84 -0.53
CA ALA A 12 -21.02 -17.14 0.75
C ALA A 12 -20.17 -15.85 0.79
N ALA A 13 -18.92 -15.91 0.34
CA ALA A 13 -18.05 -14.75 0.26
C ALA A 13 -18.59 -13.70 -0.71
N LEU A 14 -19.07 -14.12 -1.89
CA LEU A 14 -19.71 -13.22 -2.86
C LEU A 14 -20.97 -12.57 -2.28
N HIS A 15 -21.83 -13.36 -1.63
CA HIS A 15 -23.03 -12.84 -0.98
C HIS A 15 -22.69 -11.80 0.09
N ALA A 16 -21.71 -12.07 0.97
CA ALA A 16 -21.29 -11.14 2.01
C ALA A 16 -20.75 -9.82 1.40
N THR A 17 -19.92 -9.93 0.36
CA THR A 17 -19.40 -8.75 -0.34
C THR A 17 -20.50 -7.94 -1.01
N LEU A 18 -21.42 -8.60 -1.75
CA LEU A 18 -22.54 -7.90 -2.41
C LEU A 18 -23.49 -7.28 -1.39
N SER A 19 -23.72 -7.93 -0.24
CA SER A 19 -24.54 -7.36 0.83
C SER A 19 -23.93 -6.07 1.40
N ALA A 20 -22.59 -5.95 1.46
CA ALA A 20 -21.93 -4.73 1.88
C ALA A 20 -22.24 -3.54 0.96
N TYR A 21 -22.45 -3.77 -0.33
CA TYR A 21 -22.81 -2.71 -1.30
C TYR A 21 -24.22 -2.12 -1.11
N LEU A 22 -25.08 -2.72 -0.26
CA LEU A 22 -26.40 -2.16 0.06
C LEU A 22 -26.26 -0.89 0.92
N ASP A 23 -25.13 -0.70 1.59
CA ASP A 23 -24.75 0.52 2.30
C ASP A 23 -23.46 1.06 1.68
N ALA A 24 -23.56 2.17 0.95
CA ALA A 24 -22.44 2.74 0.19
C ALA A 24 -21.31 3.25 1.10
N GLU A 25 -21.65 3.81 2.28
CA GLU A 25 -20.64 4.31 3.23
C GLU A 25 -19.91 3.14 3.90
N PHE A 26 -20.64 2.10 4.29
CA PHE A 26 -20.07 0.87 4.80
C PHE A 26 -19.16 0.20 3.78
N ALA A 27 -19.62 0.05 2.54
CA ALA A 27 -18.84 -0.55 1.46
C ALA A 27 -17.53 0.20 1.20
N ALA A 28 -17.58 1.54 1.13
CA ALA A 28 -16.40 2.38 0.89
C ALA A 28 -15.35 2.24 2.00
N ARG A 29 -15.77 1.94 3.23
CA ARG A 29 -14.86 1.76 4.37
C ARG A 29 -14.37 0.32 4.53
N GLU A 30 -15.25 -0.65 4.39
CA GLU A 30 -14.98 -2.05 4.75
C GLU A 30 -14.45 -2.89 3.58
N ILE A 31 -14.76 -2.51 2.32
CA ILE A 31 -14.19 -3.19 1.15
C ILE A 31 -12.84 -2.57 0.82
N PRO A 32 -11.72 -3.30 1.02
CA PRO A 32 -10.37 -2.71 0.93
C PRO A 32 -10.10 -2.00 -0.40
N THR A 33 -10.54 -2.57 -1.51
CA THR A 33 -10.36 -1.96 -2.84
C THR A 33 -11.11 -0.63 -2.95
N LEU A 34 -12.34 -0.55 -2.45
CA LEU A 34 -13.12 0.69 -2.47
C LEU A 34 -12.50 1.73 -1.53
N ALA A 35 -12.09 1.34 -0.33
CA ALA A 35 -11.40 2.24 0.59
C ALA A 35 -10.12 2.83 -0.02
N MET A 36 -9.33 2.01 -0.74
CA MET A 36 -8.14 2.47 -1.45
C MET A 36 -8.48 3.43 -2.61
N LEU A 37 -9.56 3.18 -3.36
CA LEU A 37 -9.96 4.00 -4.49
C LEU A 37 -10.58 5.33 -4.06
N SER A 38 -11.36 5.34 -2.98
CA SER A 38 -12.07 6.53 -2.46
C SER A 38 -11.20 7.43 -1.59
N ALA A 39 -10.01 6.96 -1.15
CA ALA A 39 -9.13 7.77 -0.31
C ALA A 39 -8.75 9.07 -1.00
N SER A 40 -9.03 10.19 -0.33
CA SER A 40 -8.71 11.54 -0.81
C SER A 40 -7.21 11.83 -0.77
N GLU A 41 -6.77 12.84 -1.53
CA GLU A 41 -5.38 13.26 -1.53
C GLU A 41 -4.93 13.74 -0.14
N ASP A 42 -5.78 14.47 0.59
CA ASP A 42 -5.48 14.98 1.93
C ASP A 42 -5.33 13.85 2.96
N GLU A 43 -6.19 12.83 2.91
CA GLU A 43 -6.07 11.64 3.76
C GLU A 43 -4.77 10.88 3.49
N LEU A 44 -4.42 10.71 2.21
CA LEU A 44 -3.17 10.05 1.82
C LEU A 44 -1.94 10.87 2.23
N HIS A 45 -2.00 12.20 2.11
CA HIS A 45 -0.93 13.08 2.57
C HIS A 45 -0.73 12.97 4.09
N ALA A 46 -1.82 13.05 4.86
CA ALA A 46 -1.76 12.88 6.31
C ALA A 46 -1.22 11.51 6.72
N LYS A 47 -1.61 10.47 5.98
CA LYS A 47 -1.13 9.09 6.17
C LYS A 47 0.38 8.98 5.88
N ALA A 48 0.85 9.62 4.80
CA ALA A 48 2.27 9.65 4.44
C ALA A 48 3.11 10.39 5.49
N LEU A 49 2.62 11.51 6.03
CA LEU A 49 3.28 12.23 7.12
C LEU A 49 3.43 11.36 8.38
N ARG A 50 2.41 10.56 8.73
CA ARG A 50 2.50 9.63 9.87
C ARG A 50 3.57 8.58 9.68
N LEU A 51 3.64 7.96 8.49
CA LEU A 51 4.67 6.99 8.17
C LEU A 51 6.06 7.62 8.16
N GLN A 52 6.21 8.80 7.54
CA GLN A 52 7.48 9.55 7.52
C GLN A 52 8.00 9.85 8.93
N LYS A 53 7.10 10.26 9.83
CA LYS A 53 7.46 10.52 11.23
C LYS A 53 8.00 9.26 11.91
N LEU A 54 7.33 8.12 11.76
CA LEU A 54 7.80 6.85 12.35
C LEU A 54 9.16 6.41 11.78
N LEU A 55 9.39 6.62 10.48
CA LEU A 55 10.70 6.37 9.87
C LEU A 55 11.76 7.28 10.47
N ALA A 56 11.48 8.58 10.63
CA ALA A 56 12.41 9.53 11.23
C ALA A 56 12.72 9.17 12.71
N ASP A 57 11.69 8.80 13.48
CA ASP A 57 11.84 8.35 14.88
C ASP A 57 12.70 7.06 14.97
N ALA A 58 12.67 6.22 13.93
CA ALA A 58 13.54 5.04 13.80
C ALA A 58 14.94 5.33 13.21
N GLY A 59 15.24 6.60 12.90
CA GLY A 59 16.53 7.03 12.35
C GLY A 59 16.67 6.82 10.84
N VAL A 60 15.55 6.68 10.12
CA VAL A 60 15.51 6.48 8.66
C VAL A 60 15.16 7.80 7.96
N SER A 61 16.09 8.31 7.15
CA SER A 61 15.83 9.48 6.30
C SER A 61 14.84 9.13 5.18
N SER A 62 13.85 9.99 4.96
CA SER A 62 12.83 9.78 3.94
C SER A 62 12.20 11.09 3.48
N GLN A 63 11.60 11.07 2.29
CA GLN A 63 10.97 12.24 1.68
C GLN A 63 9.54 11.89 1.24
N LEU A 64 8.62 12.88 1.33
CA LEU A 64 7.30 12.76 0.76
C LEU A 64 7.34 12.97 -0.75
N VAL A 65 6.71 12.09 -1.49
CA VAL A 65 6.65 12.16 -2.95
C VAL A 65 5.20 12.05 -3.39
N ARG A 66 4.75 13.01 -4.19
CA ARG A 66 3.46 12.91 -4.87
C ARG A 66 3.55 11.91 -6.01
N THR A 67 2.61 11.00 -6.09
CA THR A 67 2.60 9.92 -7.08
C THR A 67 1.32 9.92 -7.90
N GLY A 68 1.41 9.44 -9.13
CA GLY A 68 0.28 8.97 -9.92
C GLY A 68 0.13 7.46 -9.71
N ASP A 69 -1.03 7.03 -9.21
CA ASP A 69 -1.33 5.63 -8.99
C ASP A 69 -2.26 5.13 -10.10
N ALA A 70 -1.93 4.02 -10.74
CA ALA A 70 -2.78 3.40 -11.76
C ALA A 70 -3.75 2.40 -11.12
N VAL A 71 -5.01 2.46 -11.51
CA VAL A 71 -6.01 1.46 -11.15
C VAL A 71 -5.87 0.28 -12.10
N GLY A 72 -4.97 -0.64 -11.85
CA GLY A 72 -4.75 -1.90 -12.61
C GLY A 72 -5.21 -1.94 -14.07
N GLY A 73 -4.48 -2.64 -14.91
CA GLY A 73 -4.62 -2.57 -16.39
C GLY A 73 -5.93 -3.01 -17.01
N GLY A 74 -6.93 -3.43 -16.24
CA GLY A 74 -8.23 -3.89 -16.77
C GLY A 74 -9.44 -3.07 -16.37
N SER A 75 -9.36 -2.32 -15.26
CA SER A 75 -10.56 -1.72 -14.64
C SER A 75 -10.76 -0.25 -14.98
N ALA A 76 -9.70 0.53 -15.10
CA ALA A 76 -9.76 1.94 -15.52
C ALA A 76 -8.39 2.41 -16.05
N PRO A 77 -7.95 1.95 -17.24
CA PRO A 77 -6.59 2.16 -17.73
C PRO A 77 -6.22 3.63 -18.00
N ALA A 78 -7.21 4.54 -18.02
CA ALA A 78 -7.03 5.97 -18.27
C ALA A 78 -7.15 6.85 -17.03
N GLN A 79 -7.43 6.30 -15.85
CA GLN A 79 -7.53 7.08 -14.60
C GLN A 79 -6.21 7.00 -13.82
N GLU A 80 -5.49 8.10 -13.75
CA GLU A 80 -4.44 8.30 -12.75
C GLU A 80 -5.08 8.83 -11.48
N LEU A 81 -4.91 8.10 -10.39
CA LEU A 81 -5.28 8.57 -9.06
C LEU A 81 -4.09 9.31 -8.46
N THR A 82 -4.28 10.55 -8.06
CA THR A 82 -3.27 11.27 -7.29
C THR A 82 -3.06 10.58 -5.95
N GLY A 83 -1.80 10.31 -5.61
CA GLY A 83 -1.41 9.61 -4.40
C GLY A 83 -0.18 10.20 -3.75
N TRP A 84 0.17 9.64 -2.61
CA TRP A 84 1.39 9.98 -1.88
C TRP A 84 2.18 8.71 -1.55
N ALA A 85 3.49 8.84 -1.59
CA ALA A 85 4.42 7.82 -1.15
C ALA A 85 5.48 8.43 -0.23
N VAL A 86 6.10 7.58 0.57
CA VAL A 86 7.30 7.92 1.33
C VAL A 86 8.48 7.26 0.64
N ALA A 87 9.39 8.06 0.11
CA ALA A 87 10.63 7.61 -0.48
C ALA A 87 11.68 7.43 0.62
N ILE A 88 12.18 6.21 0.81
CA ILE A 88 13.27 5.93 1.75
C ILE A 88 14.61 6.26 1.11
N GLU A 89 15.47 6.96 1.85
CA GLU A 89 16.86 7.15 1.48
C GLU A 89 17.68 5.93 1.94
N PRO A 90 18.25 5.14 1.00
CA PRO A 90 18.88 3.86 1.34
C PRO A 90 20.25 3.98 2.05
N GLY A 91 20.71 5.20 2.31
CA GLY A 91 21.99 5.43 2.97
C GLY A 91 23.18 4.96 2.12
N ARG A 92 23.89 3.93 2.61
CA ARG A 92 25.04 3.33 1.90
C ARG A 92 24.66 2.23 0.92
N LEU A 93 23.40 1.77 0.97
CA LEU A 93 22.88 0.73 0.09
C LEU A 93 22.44 1.33 -1.23
N SER A 94 22.43 0.51 -2.28
CA SER A 94 21.65 0.80 -3.47
C SER A 94 20.16 0.60 -3.18
N VAL A 95 19.30 1.15 -4.05
CA VAL A 95 17.84 0.96 -3.94
C VAL A 95 17.47 -0.52 -4.10
N ASP A 96 18.19 -1.23 -4.98
CA ASP A 96 17.95 -2.66 -5.24
C ASP A 96 18.36 -3.53 -4.05
N GLU A 97 19.47 -3.22 -3.38
CA GLU A 97 19.88 -3.91 -2.15
C GLU A 97 18.90 -3.67 -1.00
N LEU A 98 18.38 -2.44 -0.86
CA LEU A 98 17.34 -2.15 0.13
C LEU A 98 16.06 -2.92 -0.17
N GLU A 99 15.63 -2.95 -1.44
CA GLU A 99 14.45 -3.72 -1.87
C GLU A 99 14.63 -5.21 -1.54
N GLU A 100 15.76 -5.79 -1.92
CA GLU A 100 16.01 -7.21 -1.67
C GLU A 100 15.99 -7.55 -0.19
N LYS A 101 16.67 -6.75 0.65
CA LYS A 101 16.66 -6.94 2.10
C LYS A 101 15.26 -6.86 2.68
N LEU A 102 14.42 -5.91 2.26
CA LEU A 102 13.07 -5.73 2.77
C LEU A 102 12.11 -6.80 2.25
N ARG A 103 12.26 -7.23 1.00
CA ARG A 103 11.42 -8.27 0.38
C ARG A 103 11.71 -9.67 0.91
N LEU A 104 12.97 -9.98 1.25
CA LEU A 104 13.38 -11.31 1.71
C LEU A 104 13.22 -11.51 3.24
N ARG A 105 12.64 -10.57 3.96
CA ARG A 105 12.33 -10.73 5.39
C ARG A 105 11.27 -11.82 5.62
N ALA A 106 11.21 -12.32 6.86
CA ALA A 106 10.15 -13.24 7.28
C ALA A 106 8.74 -12.66 7.08
N LYS A 107 8.58 -11.33 7.28
CA LYS A 107 7.40 -10.55 6.87
C LYS A 107 7.83 -9.61 5.75
N PRO A 108 7.64 -9.99 4.47
CA PRO A 108 8.11 -9.23 3.33
C PRO A 108 7.50 -7.82 3.25
N ILE A 109 8.32 -6.83 2.93
CA ILE A 109 7.88 -5.47 2.61
C ILE A 109 8.17 -5.24 1.13
N VAL A 110 7.09 -5.13 0.35
CA VAL A 110 7.16 -4.90 -1.10
C VAL A 110 6.77 -3.46 -1.39
N ALA A 111 7.63 -2.76 -2.11
CA ALA A 111 7.42 -1.37 -2.49
C ALA A 111 7.64 -1.17 -4.00
N ARG A 112 7.34 0.03 -4.48
CA ARG A 112 7.56 0.39 -5.88
C ARG A 112 8.93 1.05 -6.03
N ILE A 113 9.75 0.56 -6.97
CA ILE A 113 10.93 1.28 -7.41
C ILE A 113 10.55 2.16 -8.61
N HIS A 114 10.75 3.46 -8.47
CA HIS A 114 10.53 4.41 -9.55
C HIS A 114 11.61 5.49 -9.52
N ARG A 115 12.22 5.78 -10.67
CA ARG A 115 13.31 6.75 -10.81
C ARG A 115 14.42 6.59 -9.78
N ARG A 116 14.81 5.34 -9.50
CA ARG A 116 15.82 4.97 -8.51
C ARG A 116 15.46 5.36 -7.06
N GLN A 117 14.17 5.42 -6.74
CA GLN A 117 13.68 5.64 -5.38
C GLN A 117 12.86 4.43 -4.93
N TYR A 118 13.03 4.04 -3.67
CA TYR A 118 12.22 3.02 -3.01
C TYR A 118 10.99 3.70 -2.40
N LEU A 119 9.81 3.50 -3.01
CA LEU A 119 8.58 4.22 -2.71
C LEU A 119 7.60 3.35 -1.94
N LEU A 120 7.31 3.73 -0.71
CA LEU A 120 6.24 3.18 0.11
C LEU A 120 4.93 3.92 -0.23
N CYS A 121 4.12 3.35 -1.14
CA CYS A 121 2.85 3.94 -1.56
C CYS A 121 1.79 3.77 -0.46
N VAL A 122 1.47 4.84 0.26
CA VAL A 122 0.62 4.77 1.46
C VAL A 122 -0.83 4.38 1.18
N ARG A 123 -1.31 4.48 -0.07
CA ARG A 123 -2.64 4.04 -0.48
C ARG A 123 -2.88 2.55 -0.16
N THR A 124 -1.89 1.71 -0.38
CA THR A 124 -2.00 0.25 -0.24
C THR A 124 -1.42 -0.30 1.07
N ILE A 125 -0.76 0.53 1.87
CA ILE A 125 -0.17 0.12 3.15
C ILE A 125 -1.17 0.40 4.26
N ARG A 126 -1.39 -0.55 5.17
CA ARG A 126 -2.24 -0.36 6.35
C ARG A 126 -1.46 0.38 7.44
N GLU A 127 -2.13 1.25 8.20
CA GLU A 127 -1.45 2.03 9.24
C GLU A 127 -0.91 1.15 10.38
N GLU A 128 -1.55 0.01 10.63
CA GLU A 128 -1.08 -0.97 11.62
C GLU A 128 0.29 -1.58 11.27
N ASP A 129 0.70 -1.54 9.99
CA ASP A 129 2.00 -2.04 9.53
C ASP A 129 3.11 -0.98 9.60
N PHE A 130 2.81 0.29 9.89
CA PHE A 130 3.79 1.39 9.84
C PHE A 130 4.95 1.21 10.80
N ALA A 131 4.70 0.79 12.03
CA ALA A 131 5.74 0.57 13.04
C ALA A 131 6.69 -0.57 12.60
N GLU A 132 6.16 -1.64 12.05
CA GLU A 132 6.94 -2.76 11.51
C GLU A 132 7.81 -2.30 10.32
N ILE A 133 7.23 -1.52 9.41
CA ILE A 133 7.96 -0.98 8.24
C ILE A 133 9.10 -0.08 8.69
N ALA A 134 8.87 0.80 9.68
CA ALA A 134 9.91 1.69 10.19
C ALA A 134 11.06 0.92 10.86
N ALA A 135 10.74 -0.08 11.69
CA ALA A 135 11.72 -0.93 12.33
C ALA A 135 12.54 -1.74 11.30
N ALA A 136 11.86 -2.31 10.31
CA ALA A 136 12.48 -3.09 9.25
C ALA A 136 13.43 -2.25 8.38
N ALA A 137 13.01 -1.03 8.02
CA ALA A 137 13.86 -0.10 7.25
C ALA A 137 15.11 0.30 8.03
N ALA A 138 14.95 0.60 9.32
CA ALA A 138 16.08 0.94 10.18
C ALA A 138 17.09 -0.22 10.34
N GLU A 139 16.58 -1.46 10.44
CA GLU A 139 17.42 -2.67 10.48
C GLU A 139 18.17 -2.89 9.16
N ALA A 140 17.50 -2.71 8.02
CA ALA A 140 18.08 -2.94 6.71
C ALA A 140 19.20 -1.96 6.34
N ILE A 141 19.11 -0.70 6.81
CA ILE A 141 20.05 0.40 6.48
C ILE A 141 21.27 0.41 7.40
N ARG A 142 21.22 -0.20 8.58
CA ARG A 142 22.36 -0.35 9.51
C ARG A 142 23.47 -1.21 8.93
#